data_f19491f733f5b4ef34fdcb85b9c8bbe2
#
_entry.id   f19491f733f5b4ef34fdcb85b9c8bbe2
#
_cell.length_a   1.000
_cell.length_b   1.000
_cell.length_c   1.000
_cell.angle_alpha   90.00
_cell.angle_beta   90.00
_cell.angle_gamma   90.00
#
_symmetry.space_group_name_H-M   'P 1'
#
loop_
_entity.id
_entity.type
_entity.pdbx_description
1 polymer ?
#
loop_
_entity_poly.entity_id
_entity_poly.type
_entity_poly.pdbx_seq_one_letter_code
_entity_poly.pdbx_strand_id
1 'polypeptide(L)'
;MHQMWIPKNSKDLLEFIQSRSPSSCNSIKTFDLSTFYTTIPHSKLKDKSRVLVHLCFMKKNGLRRYKYLVLGRDRSYFVKHYSDSTKKFAETDIFNMLEFLIDNIFAMFDGRVLIPMGTNCAPLLADQFLYSYEADFIQGLLKKNEKKLPRSFNFTFRYIDDILSLNNSRFGDSVDRIYPIELEIKDTTDTDRSTSCVDLHLELDSEGRLGTKRYDKRDDLNFPIVNFQFICSIIPAAPAYGVYIYIYISQMIRYSRACGSYQDFIDRGLQLTTKLLNQGFYLVKLKSSLRICYGRHHDLVDRYEIYMSQQTTDIFHLS
;
A
#
# COMPACT_ATOMS: atom_id res chain seq x y z
N MET A 1 -18.06 8.57 -2.32
CA MET A 1 -16.77 9.20 -2.65
C MET A 1 -15.89 8.10 -3.21
N HIS A 2 -15.37 8.27 -4.41
CA HIS A 2 -14.26 7.40 -4.85
C HIS A 2 -13.10 7.69 -3.91
N GLN A 3 -12.40 6.64 -3.47
CA GLN A 3 -11.18 6.77 -2.67
C GLN A 3 -10.15 7.50 -3.54
N MET A 4 -10.04 8.80 -3.36
CA MET A 4 -8.94 9.54 -3.94
C MET A 4 -7.71 9.20 -3.13
N TRP A 5 -6.65 8.77 -3.80
CA TRP A 5 -5.30 8.67 -3.29
C TRP A 5 -4.92 7.48 -2.40
N ILE A 6 -5.83 6.68 -1.87
CA ILE A 6 -5.47 5.63 -0.91
C ILE A 6 -5.61 4.24 -1.54
N PRO A 7 -4.54 3.66 -2.12
CA PRO A 7 -4.51 2.24 -2.47
C PRO A 7 -4.42 1.40 -1.19
N LYS A 8 -5.03 0.22 -1.20
CA LYS A 8 -4.98 -0.70 -0.06
C LYS A 8 -3.65 -1.44 0.04
N ASN A 9 -2.95 -1.54 -1.07
CA ASN A 9 -1.68 -2.25 -1.20
C ASN A 9 -1.01 -1.90 -2.55
N SER A 10 0.20 -2.36 -2.76
CA SER A 10 0.93 -2.16 -4.03
C SER A 10 0.22 -2.74 -5.26
N LYS A 11 -0.62 -3.77 -5.10
CA LYS A 11 -1.39 -4.34 -6.21
C LYS A 11 -2.40 -3.33 -6.75
N ASP A 12 -3.15 -2.65 -5.87
CA ASP A 12 -4.11 -1.63 -6.28
C ASP A 12 -3.40 -0.47 -7.00
N LEU A 13 -2.20 -0.09 -6.52
CA LEU A 13 -1.37 0.92 -7.17
C LEU A 13 -0.91 0.46 -8.56
N LEU A 14 -0.45 -0.78 -8.69
CA LEU A 14 -0.06 -1.36 -9.98
C LEU A 14 -1.21 -1.41 -10.97
N GLU A 15 -2.38 -1.91 -10.54
CA GLU A 15 -3.58 -1.97 -11.37
C GLU A 15 -3.99 -0.58 -11.86
N PHE A 16 -3.84 0.42 -11.01
CA PHE A 16 -4.11 1.80 -11.40
C PHE A 16 -3.07 2.30 -12.41
N ILE A 17 -1.78 2.11 -12.15
CA ILE A 17 -0.70 2.50 -13.06
C ILE A 17 -0.90 1.85 -14.43
N GLN A 18 -1.20 0.57 -14.48
CA GLN A 18 -1.39 -0.18 -15.72
C GLN A 18 -2.66 0.20 -16.48
N SER A 19 -3.73 0.56 -15.79
CA SER A 19 -5.04 0.83 -16.40
C SER A 19 -5.32 2.31 -16.68
N ARG A 20 -4.68 3.22 -15.96
CA ARG A 20 -5.04 4.65 -15.93
C ARG A 20 -3.86 5.61 -15.90
N SER A 21 -2.61 5.12 -15.93
CA SER A 21 -1.49 6.05 -16.02
C SER A 21 -1.63 6.91 -17.28
N PRO A 22 -1.20 8.17 -17.22
CA PRO A 22 -1.19 9.01 -18.41
C PRO A 22 -0.35 8.34 -19.49
N SER A 23 -0.74 8.48 -20.75
CA SER A 23 -0.01 7.96 -21.90
C SER A 23 1.43 8.49 -21.99
N SER A 24 1.68 9.63 -21.34
CA SER A 24 3.00 10.21 -21.12
C SER A 24 3.05 10.85 -19.73
N CYS A 25 4.05 10.48 -18.96
CA CYS A 25 4.34 11.03 -17.65
C CYS A 25 5.58 11.92 -17.73
N ASN A 26 5.48 13.14 -17.20
CA ASN A 26 6.56 14.14 -17.27
C ASN A 26 7.36 14.22 -15.97
N SER A 27 6.82 13.75 -14.86
CA SER A 27 7.47 13.80 -13.56
C SER A 27 6.97 12.71 -12.63
N ILE A 28 7.88 12.21 -11.83
CA ILE A 28 7.58 11.34 -10.68
C ILE A 28 8.13 12.03 -9.44
N LYS A 29 7.31 12.11 -8.39
CA LYS A 29 7.73 12.61 -7.07
C LYS A 29 7.24 11.67 -5.99
N THR A 30 8.09 11.43 -5.00
CA THR A 30 7.73 10.67 -3.80
C THR A 30 8.06 11.46 -2.54
N PHE A 31 7.23 11.25 -1.52
CA PHE A 31 7.39 11.87 -0.22
C PHE A 31 7.10 10.83 0.85
N ASP A 32 7.79 10.96 1.98
CA ASP A 32 7.63 10.14 3.17
C ASP A 32 7.17 11.01 4.34
N LEU A 33 6.14 10.54 5.06
CA LEU A 33 5.72 11.17 6.30
C LEU A 33 6.56 10.58 7.46
N SER A 34 7.70 11.19 7.69
CA SER A 34 8.63 10.75 8.72
C SER A 34 7.99 10.85 10.11
N THR A 35 8.25 9.85 10.94
CA THR A 35 7.73 9.81 12.33
C THR A 35 6.20 9.85 12.47
N PHE A 36 5.47 9.52 11.41
CA PHE A 36 4.02 9.69 11.29
C PHE A 36 3.24 9.18 12.51
N TYR A 37 3.41 7.91 12.89
CA TYR A 37 2.69 7.32 14.03
C TYR A 37 3.03 7.95 15.39
N THR A 38 4.14 8.64 15.48
CA THR A 38 4.64 9.26 16.73
C THR A 38 4.24 10.72 16.86
N THR A 39 3.74 11.34 15.79
CA THR A 39 3.46 12.77 15.73
C THR A 39 1.97 13.11 15.62
N ILE A 40 1.09 12.11 15.39
CA ILE A 40 -0.36 12.35 15.31
C ILE A 40 -0.90 12.79 16.67
N PRO A 41 -1.40 14.03 16.81
CA PRO A 41 -2.01 14.46 18.07
C PRO A 41 -3.35 13.75 18.28
N HIS A 42 -3.51 13.02 19.38
CA HIS A 42 -4.73 12.25 19.70
C HIS A 42 -5.99 13.13 19.73
N SER A 43 -5.89 14.38 20.23
CA SER A 43 -7.02 15.32 20.22
C SER A 43 -7.49 15.63 18.79
N LYS A 44 -6.55 15.99 17.89
CA LYS A 44 -6.88 16.26 16.49
C LYS A 44 -7.42 15.01 15.78
N LEU A 45 -6.87 13.83 16.09
CA LEU A 45 -7.37 12.57 15.54
C LEU A 45 -8.82 12.32 15.95
N LYS A 46 -9.19 12.54 17.22
CA LYS A 46 -10.56 12.42 17.71
C LYS A 46 -11.50 13.41 17.00
N ASP A 47 -11.09 14.67 16.88
CA ASP A 47 -11.91 15.69 16.21
C ASP A 47 -12.16 15.35 14.74
N LYS A 48 -11.11 14.93 14.02
CA LYS A 48 -11.24 14.50 12.61
C LYS A 48 -12.09 13.23 12.50
N SER A 49 -11.92 12.26 13.40
CA SER A 49 -12.76 11.05 13.46
C SER A 49 -14.23 11.38 13.67
N ARG A 50 -14.54 12.32 14.55
CA ARG A 50 -15.92 12.77 14.80
C ARG A 50 -16.58 13.32 13.55
N VAL A 51 -15.87 14.19 12.82
CA VAL A 51 -16.35 14.78 11.57
C VAL A 51 -16.58 13.68 10.51
N LEU A 52 -15.65 12.77 10.34
CA LEU A 52 -15.77 11.69 9.33
C LEU A 52 -16.90 10.71 9.66
N VAL A 53 -17.03 10.30 10.92
CA VAL A 53 -18.17 9.47 11.37
C VAL A 53 -19.49 10.18 11.06
N HIS A 54 -19.59 11.46 11.42
CA HIS A 54 -20.78 12.26 11.11
C HIS A 54 -21.11 12.25 9.61
N LEU A 55 -20.11 12.50 8.75
CA LEU A 55 -20.31 12.49 7.30
C LEU A 55 -20.74 11.11 6.76
N CYS A 56 -20.30 10.01 7.36
CA CYS A 56 -20.75 8.67 6.99
C CYS A 56 -22.25 8.45 7.23
N PHE A 57 -22.81 9.07 8.27
CA PHE A 57 -24.23 9.00 8.57
C PHE A 57 -25.09 9.96 7.74
N MET A 58 -24.48 10.90 7.02
CA MET A 58 -25.19 11.82 6.12
C MET A 58 -25.38 11.20 4.73
N LYS A 59 -26.50 11.49 4.07
CA LYS A 59 -26.69 11.14 2.66
C LYS A 59 -25.92 12.10 1.74
N LYS A 60 -25.63 11.66 0.51
CA LYS A 60 -24.95 12.47 -0.52
C LYS A 60 -25.52 13.88 -0.73
N ASN A 61 -26.83 14.07 -0.50
CA ASN A 61 -27.51 15.38 -0.65
C ASN A 61 -27.57 16.19 0.64
N GLY A 62 -26.98 15.71 1.74
CA GLY A 62 -26.98 16.41 3.04
C GLY A 62 -28.34 16.53 3.76
N LEU A 63 -29.45 16.18 3.09
CA LEU A 63 -30.80 16.43 3.58
C LEU A 63 -31.40 15.28 4.41
N ARG A 64 -30.79 14.11 4.40
CA ARG A 64 -31.32 12.94 5.12
C ARG A 64 -30.19 12.21 5.81
N ARG A 65 -30.40 11.90 7.09
CA ARG A 65 -29.47 11.21 7.97
C ARG A 65 -29.85 9.73 8.12
N TYR A 66 -28.84 8.86 8.14
CA TYR A 66 -29.01 7.50 8.61
C TYR A 66 -29.04 7.48 10.12
N LYS A 67 -29.77 6.53 10.70
CA LYS A 67 -29.91 6.40 12.17
C LYS A 67 -28.93 5.39 12.73
N TYR A 68 -28.71 4.30 12.02
CA TYR A 68 -27.86 3.21 12.47
C TYR A 68 -26.99 2.66 11.35
N LEU A 69 -25.79 2.19 11.70
CA LEU A 69 -24.97 1.25 10.95
C LEU A 69 -25.33 -0.16 11.46
N VAL A 70 -25.67 -1.07 10.55
CA VAL A 70 -25.98 -2.46 10.85
C VAL A 70 -24.84 -3.32 10.33
N LEU A 71 -24.29 -4.19 11.18
CA LEU A 71 -23.30 -5.19 10.80
C LEU A 71 -24.02 -6.49 10.47
N GLY A 72 -24.14 -6.78 9.19
CA GLY A 72 -24.59 -8.08 8.69
C GLY A 72 -23.47 -9.11 8.64
N ARG A 73 -23.80 -10.35 8.25
CA ARG A 73 -22.83 -11.45 8.18
C ARG A 73 -21.76 -11.21 7.11
N ASP A 74 -22.19 -10.76 5.92
CA ASP A 74 -21.31 -10.60 4.75
C ASP A 74 -21.07 -9.13 4.37
N ARG A 75 -21.88 -8.21 4.87
CA ARG A 75 -21.79 -6.78 4.55
C ARG A 75 -22.37 -5.90 5.65
N SER A 76 -21.87 -4.69 5.75
CA SER A 76 -22.41 -3.62 6.61
C SER A 76 -23.20 -2.62 5.78
N TYR A 77 -24.28 -2.06 6.34
CA TYR A 77 -25.13 -1.09 5.65
C TYR A 77 -25.78 -0.10 6.61
N PHE A 78 -26.10 1.09 6.10
CA PHE A 78 -26.75 2.14 6.85
C PHE A 78 -28.25 2.10 6.69
N VAL A 79 -28.99 2.28 7.79
CA VAL A 79 -30.46 2.28 7.84
C VAL A 79 -31.01 3.57 8.44
N LYS A 80 -32.24 3.98 8.03
CA LYS A 80 -32.92 5.16 8.51
C LYS A 80 -33.85 4.87 9.67
N HIS A 81 -34.42 3.69 9.67
CA HIS A 81 -35.45 3.27 10.62
C HIS A 81 -34.91 2.20 11.56
N TYR A 82 -35.68 1.89 12.57
CA TYR A 82 -35.36 0.82 13.49
C TYR A 82 -35.13 -0.50 12.71
N SER A 83 -34.12 -1.23 13.14
CA SER A 83 -33.81 -2.58 12.66
C SER A 83 -33.78 -3.51 13.88
N ASP A 84 -34.38 -4.68 13.74
CA ASP A 84 -34.35 -5.72 14.78
C ASP A 84 -32.97 -6.40 14.89
N SER A 85 -32.00 -5.99 14.11
CA SER A 85 -30.65 -6.50 14.19
C SER A 85 -30.02 -6.19 15.55
N THR A 86 -29.46 -7.19 16.19
CA THR A 86 -28.71 -7.07 17.44
C THR A 86 -27.39 -6.32 17.29
N LYS A 87 -26.84 -6.26 16.06
CA LYS A 87 -25.56 -5.61 15.75
C LYS A 87 -25.80 -4.29 15.00
N LYS A 88 -26.47 -3.36 15.67
CA LYS A 88 -26.72 -2.01 15.17
C LYS A 88 -26.03 -0.98 16.06
N PHE A 89 -25.45 0.02 15.43
CA PHE A 89 -24.68 1.07 16.08
C PHE A 89 -25.16 2.45 15.62
N ALA A 90 -25.48 3.32 16.56
CA ALA A 90 -25.72 4.72 16.27
C ALA A 90 -24.39 5.45 15.98
N GLU A 91 -24.47 6.66 15.49
CA GLU A 91 -23.30 7.52 15.26
C GLU A 91 -22.48 7.72 16.53
N THR A 92 -23.16 7.94 17.66
CA THR A 92 -22.54 8.09 18.98
C THR A 92 -21.80 6.84 19.43
N ASP A 93 -22.35 5.65 19.13
CA ASP A 93 -21.72 4.39 19.51
C ASP A 93 -20.41 4.19 18.76
N ILE A 94 -20.42 4.46 17.44
CA ILE A 94 -19.21 4.37 16.60
C ILE A 94 -18.15 5.36 17.08
N PHE A 95 -18.56 6.60 17.38
CA PHE A 95 -17.63 7.60 17.86
C PHE A 95 -17.03 7.23 19.22
N ASN A 96 -17.85 6.80 20.19
CA ASN A 96 -17.39 6.38 21.50
C ASN A 96 -16.42 5.19 21.42
N MET A 97 -16.66 4.24 20.51
CA MET A 97 -15.73 3.13 20.24
C MET A 97 -14.39 3.64 19.71
N LEU A 98 -14.41 4.58 18.75
CA LEU A 98 -13.17 5.15 18.20
C LEU A 98 -12.43 5.98 19.26
N GLU A 99 -13.13 6.77 20.04
CA GLU A 99 -12.54 7.54 21.13
C GLU A 99 -11.90 6.63 22.18
N PHE A 100 -12.60 5.56 22.58
CA PHE A 100 -12.05 4.53 23.46
C PHE A 100 -10.80 3.87 22.88
N LEU A 101 -10.81 3.53 21.59
CA LEU A 101 -9.65 2.95 20.92
C LEU A 101 -8.47 3.93 20.93
N ILE A 102 -8.68 5.19 20.54
CA ILE A 102 -7.64 6.22 20.51
C ILE A 102 -7.05 6.45 21.91
N ASP A 103 -7.88 6.43 22.95
CA ASP A 103 -7.44 6.66 24.34
C ASP A 103 -6.71 5.45 24.97
N ASN A 104 -6.99 4.24 24.50
CA ASN A 104 -6.46 3.01 25.09
C ASN A 104 -5.45 2.27 24.23
N ILE A 105 -5.32 2.65 22.95
CA ILE A 105 -4.28 2.11 22.05
C ILE A 105 -3.15 3.13 21.99
N PHE A 106 -2.23 3.03 22.94
CA PHE A 106 -1.06 3.88 22.95
C PHE A 106 0.19 3.12 23.42
N ALA A 107 1.33 3.57 22.95
CA ALA A 107 2.62 3.27 23.53
C ALA A 107 3.18 4.58 24.12
N MET A 108 3.90 4.50 25.23
CA MET A 108 4.62 5.64 25.78
C MET A 108 6.11 5.48 25.51
N PHE A 109 6.69 6.51 24.92
CA PHE A 109 8.13 6.59 24.73
C PHE A 109 8.58 8.03 24.99
N ASP A 110 9.56 8.19 25.85
CA ASP A 110 10.12 9.51 26.24
C ASP A 110 9.04 10.54 26.63
N GLY A 111 8.05 10.11 27.43
CA GLY A 111 6.94 10.94 27.89
C GLY A 111 5.91 11.31 26.81
N ARG A 112 6.06 10.81 25.58
CA ARG A 112 5.10 11.03 24.49
C ARG A 112 4.18 9.84 24.33
N VAL A 113 2.92 10.14 24.05
CA VAL A 113 1.90 9.14 23.73
C VAL A 113 1.89 8.93 22.22
N LEU A 114 2.07 7.71 21.79
CA LEU A 114 2.25 7.32 20.39
C LEU A 114 1.17 6.31 20.00
N ILE A 115 0.82 6.27 18.72
CA ILE A 115 0.03 5.17 18.15
C ILE A 115 0.98 3.99 17.87
N PRO A 116 0.82 2.83 18.55
CA PRO A 116 1.76 1.73 18.39
C PRO A 116 1.61 1.08 17.01
N MET A 117 2.72 0.98 16.28
CA MET A 117 2.78 0.17 15.08
C MET A 117 2.52 -1.30 15.43
N GLY A 118 1.77 -2.00 14.57
CA GLY A 118 1.44 -3.42 14.76
C GLY A 118 0.04 -3.69 15.32
N THR A 119 -0.71 -2.67 15.75
CA THR A 119 -2.14 -2.84 16.03
C THR A 119 -2.96 -2.77 14.73
N ASN A 120 -4.00 -3.59 14.63
CA ASN A 120 -4.83 -3.66 13.41
C ASN A 120 -5.56 -2.36 13.07
N CYS A 121 -5.78 -1.48 14.04
CA CYS A 121 -6.48 -0.21 13.84
C CYS A 121 -5.54 0.96 13.53
N ALA A 122 -4.25 0.88 13.87
CA ALA A 122 -3.30 1.99 13.67
C ALA A 122 -3.24 2.47 12.22
N PRO A 123 -3.10 1.61 11.19
CA PRO A 123 -3.12 2.05 9.80
C PRO A 123 -4.43 2.73 9.39
N LEU A 124 -5.57 2.25 9.90
CA LEU A 124 -6.89 2.82 9.59
C LEU A 124 -7.06 4.21 10.21
N LEU A 125 -6.63 4.39 11.45
CA LEU A 125 -6.66 5.68 12.14
C LEU A 125 -5.73 6.69 11.46
N ALA A 126 -4.56 6.24 11.06
CA ALA A 126 -3.58 7.00 10.31
C ALA A 126 -4.13 7.46 8.96
N ASP A 127 -4.67 6.54 8.17
CA ASP A 127 -5.31 6.82 6.89
C ASP A 127 -6.49 7.78 7.03
N GLN A 128 -7.33 7.59 8.04
CA GLN A 128 -8.46 8.45 8.33
C GLN A 128 -8.02 9.88 8.67
N PHE A 129 -6.96 10.01 9.47
CA PHE A 129 -6.41 11.31 9.85
C PHE A 129 -5.93 12.10 8.63
N LEU A 130 -5.05 11.52 7.82
CA LEU A 130 -4.51 12.17 6.64
C LEU A 130 -5.58 12.44 5.57
N TYR A 131 -6.47 11.46 5.33
CA TYR A 131 -7.57 11.64 4.38
C TYR A 131 -8.43 12.87 4.69
N SER A 132 -8.63 13.19 5.95
CA SER A 132 -9.42 14.35 6.32
C SER A 132 -8.80 15.65 5.81
N TYR A 133 -7.48 15.80 5.91
CA TYR A 133 -6.76 16.98 5.41
C TYR A 133 -6.72 17.02 3.88
N GLU A 134 -6.45 15.89 3.25
CA GLU A 134 -6.45 15.74 1.79
C GLU A 134 -7.82 16.10 1.18
N ALA A 135 -8.88 15.59 1.79
CA ALA A 135 -10.25 15.86 1.34
C ALA A 135 -10.64 17.34 1.53
N ASP A 136 -10.30 17.92 2.68
CA ASP A 136 -10.56 19.34 2.98
C ASP A 136 -9.83 20.25 1.99
N PHE A 137 -8.56 19.95 1.69
CA PHE A 137 -7.76 20.69 0.71
C PHE A 137 -8.38 20.65 -0.69
N ILE A 138 -8.68 19.46 -1.22
CA ILE A 138 -9.26 19.30 -2.55
C ILE A 138 -10.65 19.97 -2.64
N GLN A 139 -11.50 19.78 -1.61
CA GLN A 139 -12.81 20.44 -1.57
C GLN A 139 -12.69 21.96 -1.50
N GLY A 140 -11.70 22.48 -0.77
CA GLY A 140 -11.39 23.90 -0.71
C GLY A 140 -11.04 24.48 -2.07
N LEU A 141 -10.21 23.78 -2.86
CA LEU A 141 -9.85 24.18 -4.22
C LEU A 141 -11.07 24.15 -5.17
N LEU A 142 -11.90 23.11 -5.08
CA LEU A 142 -13.10 22.99 -5.90
C LEU A 142 -14.13 24.10 -5.62
N LYS A 143 -14.29 24.49 -4.35
CA LYS A 143 -15.16 25.62 -3.95
C LYS A 143 -14.68 26.96 -4.50
N LYS A 144 -13.37 27.15 -4.63
CA LYS A 144 -12.76 28.37 -5.23
C LYS A 144 -12.81 28.38 -6.77
N ASN A 145 -13.47 27.38 -7.38
CA ASN A 145 -13.54 27.21 -8.83
C ASN A 145 -12.19 27.01 -9.54
N GLU A 146 -11.17 26.64 -8.82
CA GLU A 146 -9.82 26.35 -9.31
C GLU A 146 -9.80 24.95 -9.94
N LYS A 147 -10.28 24.81 -11.20
CA LYS A 147 -10.40 23.50 -11.85
C LYS A 147 -9.07 22.88 -12.28
N LYS A 148 -8.04 23.68 -12.53
CA LYS A 148 -6.74 23.20 -13.04
C LYS A 148 -5.93 22.51 -11.92
N LEU A 149 -5.81 23.16 -10.78
CA LEU A 149 -5.02 22.66 -9.67
C LEU A 149 -5.53 21.31 -9.09
N PRO A 150 -6.83 21.10 -8.82
CA PRO A 150 -7.31 19.80 -8.37
C PRO A 150 -7.02 18.66 -9.36
N ARG A 151 -6.97 18.95 -10.66
CA ARG A 151 -6.67 17.93 -11.68
C ARG A 151 -5.23 17.43 -11.63
N SER A 152 -4.28 18.25 -11.19
CA SER A 152 -2.88 17.83 -11.05
C SER A 152 -2.70 16.77 -9.96
N PHE A 153 -3.65 16.62 -9.04
CA PHE A 153 -3.65 15.61 -8.00
C PHE A 153 -4.34 14.29 -8.41
N ASN A 154 -4.86 14.17 -9.64
CA ASN A 154 -5.57 12.96 -10.09
C ASN A 154 -4.70 11.70 -10.07
N PHE A 155 -3.39 11.85 -10.16
CA PHE A 155 -2.41 10.77 -10.15
C PHE A 155 -1.50 10.85 -8.92
N THR A 156 -2.07 11.26 -7.79
CA THR A 156 -1.40 11.24 -6.49
C THR A 156 -1.97 10.10 -5.66
N PHE A 157 -1.09 9.33 -5.05
CA PHE A 157 -1.41 8.15 -4.25
C PHE A 157 -0.70 8.25 -2.91
N ARG A 158 -1.36 7.82 -1.85
CA ARG A 158 -0.75 7.68 -0.54
C ARG A 158 -1.03 6.29 0.02
N TYR A 159 0.02 5.58 0.36
CA TYR A 159 -0.04 4.32 1.07
C TYR A 159 0.56 4.52 2.45
N ILE A 160 -0.31 4.68 3.44
CA ILE A 160 0.05 5.02 4.85
C ILE A 160 0.89 6.30 4.89
N ASP A 161 2.19 6.20 4.95
CA ASP A 161 3.21 7.25 5.03
C ASP A 161 3.89 7.58 3.70
N ASP A 162 3.90 6.66 2.75
CA ASP A 162 4.46 6.85 1.42
C ASP A 162 3.49 7.59 0.48
N ILE A 163 3.92 8.70 -0.11
CA ILE A 163 3.16 9.45 -1.13
C ILE A 163 3.87 9.36 -2.47
N LEU A 164 3.13 9.00 -3.51
CA LEU A 164 3.54 9.03 -4.92
C LEU A 164 2.71 10.05 -5.68
N SER A 165 3.35 10.96 -6.38
CA SER A 165 2.69 11.92 -7.26
C SER A 165 3.26 11.88 -8.67
N LEU A 166 2.41 11.55 -9.65
CA LEU A 166 2.75 11.51 -11.07
C LEU A 166 2.21 12.76 -11.76
N ASN A 167 2.96 13.29 -12.70
CA ASN A 167 2.60 14.50 -13.48
C ASN A 167 2.28 15.75 -12.64
N ASN A 168 2.86 15.85 -11.46
CA ASN A 168 2.73 17.02 -10.59
C ASN A 168 4.09 17.37 -9.96
N SER A 169 4.98 17.96 -10.75
CA SER A 169 6.32 18.35 -10.30
C SER A 169 6.28 19.37 -9.14
N ARG A 170 5.15 20.08 -8.99
CA ARG A 170 4.92 21.09 -7.94
C ARG A 170 4.12 20.56 -6.76
N PHE A 171 4.03 19.25 -6.59
CA PHE A 171 3.33 18.65 -5.43
C PHE A 171 3.93 19.16 -4.11
N GLY A 172 5.26 19.24 -4.02
CA GLY A 172 5.98 19.74 -2.85
C GLY A 172 5.52 21.13 -2.39
N ASP A 173 5.20 22.06 -3.34
CA ASP A 173 4.70 23.41 -3.02
C ASP A 173 3.33 23.38 -2.29
N SER A 174 2.65 22.27 -2.33
CA SER A 174 1.31 22.10 -1.73
C SER A 174 1.32 21.34 -0.41
N VAL A 175 2.41 20.71 -0.05
CA VAL A 175 2.52 19.82 1.12
C VAL A 175 2.11 20.54 2.41
N ASP A 176 2.68 21.73 2.68
CA ASP A 176 2.38 22.53 3.88
C ASP A 176 0.94 23.08 3.91
N ARG A 177 0.27 23.08 2.75
CA ARG A 177 -1.13 23.48 2.64
C ARG A 177 -2.08 22.32 2.83
N ILE A 178 -1.61 21.09 2.59
CA ILE A 178 -2.41 19.86 2.71
C ILE A 178 -2.32 19.36 4.15
N TYR A 179 -1.12 19.20 4.67
CA TYR A 179 -0.87 18.50 5.92
C TYR A 179 -0.57 19.47 7.08
N PRO A 180 -0.89 19.08 8.32
CA PRO A 180 -0.62 19.93 9.47
C PRO A 180 0.88 19.98 9.78
N ILE A 181 1.31 21.09 10.36
CA ILE A 181 2.72 21.41 10.64
C ILE A 181 3.41 20.39 11.58
N GLU A 182 2.64 19.61 12.31
CA GLU A 182 3.17 18.58 13.20
C GLU A 182 3.72 17.37 12.45
N LEU A 183 3.37 17.23 11.16
CA LEU A 183 3.85 16.13 10.32
C LEU A 183 5.07 16.59 9.53
N GLU A 184 6.18 15.90 9.72
CA GLU A 184 7.38 16.10 8.92
C GLU A 184 7.27 15.31 7.62
N ILE A 185 7.32 16.02 6.48
CA ILE A 185 7.22 15.40 5.15
C ILE A 185 8.52 15.65 4.40
N LYS A 186 9.16 14.58 3.98
CA LYS A 186 10.44 14.60 3.27
C LYS A 186 10.23 14.22 1.81
N ASP A 187 10.83 14.97 0.89
CA ASP A 187 10.98 14.55 -0.50
C ASP A 187 11.97 13.38 -0.54
N THR A 188 11.51 12.22 -0.99
CA THR A 188 12.26 10.98 -1.12
C THR A 188 12.44 10.57 -2.58
N THR A 189 12.28 11.51 -3.50
CA THR A 189 12.45 11.30 -4.93
C THR A 189 13.92 10.99 -5.24
N ASP A 190 14.20 9.83 -5.86
CA ASP A 190 15.57 9.46 -6.21
C ASP A 190 16.11 10.37 -7.33
N THR A 191 15.35 10.47 -8.42
CA THR A 191 15.64 11.37 -9.56
C THR A 191 14.33 11.89 -10.15
N ASP A 192 14.40 12.87 -11.05
CA ASP A 192 13.20 13.39 -11.73
C ASP A 192 12.49 12.35 -12.62
N ARG A 193 13.15 11.22 -12.89
CA ARG A 193 12.64 10.16 -13.78
C ARG A 193 12.52 8.78 -13.13
N SER A 194 12.98 8.62 -11.91
CA SER A 194 12.90 7.35 -11.19
C SER A 194 12.75 7.57 -9.70
N THR A 195 12.04 6.67 -9.05
CA THR A 195 11.84 6.67 -7.60
C THR A 195 11.34 5.33 -7.10
N SER A 196 11.53 5.09 -5.82
CA SER A 196 11.02 3.91 -5.13
C SER A 196 9.86 4.29 -4.21
N CYS A 197 8.74 3.60 -4.32
CA CYS A 197 7.55 3.83 -3.51
C CYS A 197 6.90 2.52 -3.11
N VAL A 198 6.60 2.36 -1.83
CA VAL A 198 6.06 1.13 -1.24
C VAL A 198 7.04 -0.04 -1.48
N ASP A 199 6.74 -0.91 -2.40
CA ASP A 199 7.58 -2.04 -2.80
C ASP A 199 7.79 -2.11 -4.32
N LEU A 200 7.67 -0.94 -4.97
CA LEU A 200 7.85 -0.75 -6.40
C LEU A 200 8.95 0.27 -6.66
N HIS A 201 9.78 0.00 -7.62
CA HIS A 201 10.61 0.99 -8.27
C HIS A 201 9.92 1.40 -9.57
N LEU A 202 9.81 2.70 -9.76
CA LEU A 202 9.12 3.35 -10.86
C LEU A 202 10.14 4.12 -11.69
N GLU A 203 10.11 3.96 -13.01
CA GLU A 203 11.05 4.62 -13.91
C GLU A 203 10.33 5.11 -15.17
N LEU A 204 10.67 6.31 -15.62
CA LEU A 204 10.20 6.87 -16.88
C LEU A 204 11.21 6.60 -17.99
N ASP A 205 10.76 5.99 -19.06
CA ASP A 205 11.58 5.88 -20.28
C ASP A 205 11.69 7.22 -21.04
N SER A 206 12.48 7.25 -22.11
CA SER A 206 12.68 8.45 -22.91
C SER A 206 11.38 9.05 -23.49
N GLU A 207 10.35 8.23 -23.65
CA GLU A 207 9.04 8.64 -24.18
C GLU A 207 8.05 9.03 -23.06
N GLY A 208 8.47 8.95 -21.81
CA GLY A 208 7.62 9.25 -20.64
C GLY A 208 6.68 8.11 -20.28
N ARG A 209 6.93 6.88 -20.75
CA ARG A 209 6.17 5.70 -20.32
C ARG A 209 6.68 5.22 -18.97
N LEU A 210 5.77 4.85 -18.10
CA LEU A 210 6.08 4.42 -16.74
C LEU A 210 6.37 2.93 -16.69
N GLY A 211 7.63 2.57 -16.47
CA GLY A 211 8.08 1.23 -16.15
C GLY A 211 7.97 0.94 -14.65
N THR A 212 7.71 -0.32 -14.31
CA THR A 212 7.64 -0.76 -12.92
C THR A 212 8.47 -2.01 -12.72
N LYS A 213 9.19 -2.09 -11.59
CA LYS A 213 9.87 -3.30 -11.14
C LYS A 213 9.75 -3.47 -9.62
N ARG A 214 9.97 -4.67 -9.16
CA ARG A 214 9.94 -4.93 -7.71
C ARG A 214 11.11 -4.23 -7.03
N TYR A 215 10.82 -3.49 -5.96
CA TYR A 215 11.80 -2.89 -5.07
C TYR A 215 11.83 -3.62 -3.72
N ASP A 216 13.01 -3.81 -3.19
CA ASP A 216 13.20 -4.34 -1.84
C ASP A 216 14.24 -3.45 -1.14
N LYS A 217 13.81 -2.68 -0.14
CA LYS A 217 14.67 -1.77 0.65
C LYS A 217 15.94 -2.47 1.22
N ARG A 218 15.94 -3.80 1.29
CA ARG A 218 17.08 -4.58 1.77
C ARG A 218 18.20 -4.69 0.74
N ASP A 219 17.88 -4.50 -0.53
CA ASP A 219 18.87 -4.52 -1.61
C ASP A 219 19.81 -3.30 -1.53
N ASP A 220 19.39 -2.22 -0.85
CA ASP A 220 20.17 -1.01 -0.65
C ASP A 220 21.23 -1.17 0.47
N LEU A 221 21.16 -2.26 1.24
CA LEU A 221 22.04 -2.49 2.36
C LEU A 221 23.28 -3.28 1.92
N ASN A 222 24.46 -2.76 2.26
CA ASN A 222 25.75 -3.34 1.91
C ASN A 222 26.14 -4.58 2.76
N PHE A 223 25.17 -5.26 3.36
CA PHE A 223 25.40 -6.48 4.12
C PHE A 223 24.30 -7.52 3.85
N PRO A 224 24.62 -8.82 3.93
CA PRO A 224 23.67 -9.88 3.65
C PRO A 224 22.60 -9.95 4.75
N ILE A 225 21.32 -9.83 4.34
CA ILE A 225 20.18 -10.02 5.23
C ILE A 225 19.64 -11.43 5.07
N VAL A 226 19.64 -12.17 6.16
CA VAL A 226 19.04 -13.51 6.22
C VAL A 226 17.54 -13.37 6.51
N ASN A 227 16.73 -13.46 5.48
CA ASN A 227 15.27 -13.36 5.60
C ASN A 227 14.59 -14.70 5.83
N PHE A 228 15.24 -15.77 5.42
CA PHE A 228 14.75 -17.12 5.53
C PHE A 228 15.70 -17.91 6.40
N GLN A 229 15.17 -18.81 7.19
CA GLN A 229 16.01 -19.67 8.02
C GLN A 229 16.68 -20.73 7.14
N PHE A 230 17.86 -21.14 7.55
CA PHE A 230 18.54 -22.28 6.94
C PHE A 230 17.72 -23.55 7.18
N ILE A 231 17.62 -24.41 6.16
CA ILE A 231 16.89 -25.68 6.27
C ILE A 231 17.48 -26.60 7.33
N CYS A 232 18.77 -26.45 7.63
CA CYS A 232 19.46 -27.18 8.68
C CYS A 232 19.33 -26.53 10.07
N SER A 233 18.47 -25.53 10.25
CA SER A 233 18.18 -24.92 11.54
C SER A 233 17.46 -25.88 12.48
N ILE A 234 17.25 -25.47 13.72
CA ILE A 234 16.50 -26.25 14.73
C ILE A 234 15.02 -26.47 14.40
N ILE A 235 14.49 -25.78 13.38
CA ILE A 235 13.11 -26.00 12.92
C ILE A 235 13.04 -27.31 12.13
N PRO A 236 12.05 -28.18 12.41
CA PRO A 236 11.84 -29.39 11.62
C PRO A 236 11.72 -29.11 10.13
N ALA A 237 12.38 -29.90 9.29
CA ALA A 237 12.46 -29.67 7.86
C ALA A 237 11.09 -29.65 7.16
N ALA A 238 10.13 -30.51 7.55
CA ALA A 238 8.83 -30.59 6.91
C ALA A 238 7.99 -29.30 7.05
N PRO A 239 7.77 -28.74 8.26
CA PRO A 239 7.13 -27.42 8.38
C PRO A 239 7.93 -26.31 7.70
N ALA A 240 9.27 -26.32 7.79
CA ALA A 240 10.11 -25.35 7.12
C ALA A 240 9.84 -25.33 5.61
N TYR A 241 9.86 -26.49 4.95
CA TYR A 241 9.54 -26.60 3.52
C TYR A 241 8.14 -26.10 3.18
N GLY A 242 7.13 -26.40 3.99
CA GLY A 242 5.76 -25.95 3.76
C GLY A 242 5.66 -24.44 3.72
N VAL A 243 6.20 -23.77 4.72
CA VAL A 243 6.19 -22.30 4.83
C VAL A 243 6.98 -21.65 3.68
N TYR A 244 8.17 -22.15 3.38
CA TYR A 244 9.04 -21.51 2.37
C TYR A 244 8.56 -21.74 0.94
N ILE A 245 7.94 -22.87 0.63
CA ILE A 245 7.27 -23.07 -0.67
C ILE A 245 6.19 -22.00 -0.87
N TYR A 246 5.37 -21.74 0.16
CA TYR A 246 4.37 -20.69 0.11
C TYR A 246 4.99 -19.31 -0.10
N ILE A 247 6.06 -19.00 0.62
CA ILE A 247 6.78 -17.73 0.48
C ILE A 247 7.37 -17.61 -0.94
N TYR A 248 8.02 -18.66 -1.44
CA TYR A 248 8.58 -18.67 -2.78
C TYR A 248 7.51 -18.40 -3.86
N ILE A 249 6.40 -19.14 -3.82
CA ILE A 249 5.27 -18.95 -4.74
C ILE A 249 4.70 -17.53 -4.62
N SER A 250 4.50 -17.06 -3.38
CA SER A 250 3.99 -15.71 -3.14
C SER A 250 4.90 -14.63 -3.71
N GLN A 251 6.22 -14.76 -3.55
CA GLN A 251 7.17 -13.80 -4.11
C GLN A 251 7.22 -13.87 -5.64
N MET A 252 7.20 -15.06 -6.24
CA MET A 252 7.15 -15.19 -7.69
C MET A 252 5.91 -14.54 -8.31
N ILE A 253 4.74 -14.69 -7.66
CA ILE A 253 3.50 -13.99 -8.05
C ILE A 253 3.69 -12.47 -7.96
N ARG A 254 4.28 -11.99 -6.86
CA ARG A 254 4.52 -10.54 -6.67
C ARG A 254 5.50 -10.01 -7.72
N TYR A 255 6.57 -10.73 -8.01
CA TYR A 255 7.55 -10.33 -9.03
C TYR A 255 6.92 -10.26 -10.42
N SER A 256 6.20 -11.32 -10.83
CA SER A 256 5.50 -11.31 -12.11
C SER A 256 4.52 -10.15 -12.25
N ARG A 257 3.81 -9.77 -11.18
CA ARG A 257 2.89 -8.63 -11.22
C ARG A 257 3.58 -7.28 -11.20
N ALA A 258 4.67 -7.15 -10.45
CA ALA A 258 5.39 -5.88 -10.26
C ALA A 258 6.34 -5.55 -11.40
N CYS A 259 7.00 -6.55 -11.99
CA CYS A 259 7.97 -6.33 -13.06
C CYS A 259 7.26 -6.11 -14.39
N GLY A 260 7.52 -4.97 -15.01
CA GLY A 260 7.00 -4.63 -16.34
C GLY A 260 7.74 -5.37 -17.47
N SER A 261 9.05 -5.68 -17.27
CA SER A 261 9.86 -6.42 -18.22
C SER A 261 10.07 -7.87 -17.79
N TYR A 262 10.23 -8.77 -18.77
CA TYR A 262 10.58 -10.16 -18.51
C TYR A 262 11.95 -10.30 -17.84
N GLN A 263 12.93 -9.49 -18.24
CA GLN A 263 14.27 -9.52 -17.68
C GLN A 263 14.27 -9.20 -16.17
N ASP A 264 13.57 -8.14 -15.75
CA ASP A 264 13.43 -7.81 -14.32
C ASP A 264 12.80 -8.95 -13.52
N PHE A 265 11.81 -9.64 -14.11
CA PHE A 265 11.18 -10.80 -13.48
C PHE A 265 12.17 -11.96 -13.30
N ILE A 266 12.94 -12.28 -14.32
CA ILE A 266 13.95 -13.34 -14.28
C ILE A 266 15.05 -13.00 -13.26
N ASP A 267 15.56 -11.78 -13.28
CA ASP A 267 16.62 -11.34 -12.37
C ASP A 267 16.18 -11.47 -10.90
N ARG A 268 14.95 -11.03 -10.59
CA ARG A 268 14.37 -11.18 -9.24
C ARG A 268 14.10 -12.64 -8.87
N GLY A 269 13.62 -13.44 -9.80
CA GLY A 269 13.41 -14.88 -9.62
C GLY A 269 14.71 -15.62 -9.35
N LEU A 270 15.75 -15.31 -10.10
CA LEU A 270 17.10 -15.87 -9.95
C LEU A 270 17.71 -15.49 -8.58
N GLN A 271 17.66 -14.22 -8.21
CA GLN A 271 18.14 -13.74 -6.91
C GLN A 271 17.48 -14.49 -5.74
N LEU A 272 16.14 -14.62 -5.75
CA LEU A 272 15.40 -15.35 -4.73
C LEU A 272 15.78 -16.84 -4.70
N THR A 273 15.86 -17.46 -5.87
CA THR A 273 16.22 -18.87 -6.02
C THR A 273 17.61 -19.15 -5.49
N THR A 274 18.61 -18.35 -5.88
CA THR A 274 20.00 -18.44 -5.41
C THR A 274 20.07 -18.29 -3.90
N LYS A 275 19.35 -17.32 -3.35
CA LYS A 275 19.30 -17.10 -1.90
C LYS A 275 18.78 -18.32 -1.14
N LEU A 276 17.70 -18.93 -1.63
CA LEU A 276 17.13 -20.13 -1.00
C LEU A 276 18.05 -21.36 -1.15
N LEU A 277 18.71 -21.53 -2.29
CA LEU A 277 19.69 -22.59 -2.48
C LEU A 277 20.86 -22.44 -1.51
N ASN A 278 21.39 -21.24 -1.31
CA ASN A 278 22.45 -20.94 -0.33
C ASN A 278 22.01 -21.22 1.12
N GLN A 279 20.70 -21.24 1.38
CA GLN A 279 20.11 -21.60 2.68
C GLN A 279 19.79 -23.09 2.82
N GLY A 280 20.21 -23.90 1.84
CA GLY A 280 20.10 -25.37 1.86
C GLY A 280 18.79 -25.92 1.27
N PHE A 281 17.97 -25.09 0.62
CA PHE A 281 16.76 -25.60 -0.05
C PHE A 281 17.11 -26.36 -1.33
N TYR A 282 16.40 -27.46 -1.57
CA TYR A 282 16.68 -28.31 -2.72
C TYR A 282 16.11 -27.76 -4.03
N LEU A 283 16.96 -27.68 -5.06
CA LEU A 283 16.61 -27.21 -6.39
C LEU A 283 15.36 -27.88 -6.96
N VAL A 284 15.23 -29.21 -6.80
CA VAL A 284 14.10 -29.98 -7.29
C VAL A 284 12.78 -29.51 -6.64
N LYS A 285 12.80 -29.16 -5.36
CA LYS A 285 11.62 -28.66 -4.65
C LYS A 285 11.23 -27.26 -5.12
N LEU A 286 12.21 -26.38 -5.34
CA LEU A 286 11.95 -25.04 -5.87
C LEU A 286 11.38 -25.10 -7.30
N LYS A 287 11.95 -25.94 -8.17
CA LYS A 287 11.40 -26.17 -9.52
C LYS A 287 9.96 -26.70 -9.48
N SER A 288 9.68 -27.65 -8.58
CA SER A 288 8.31 -28.18 -8.40
C SER A 288 7.35 -27.08 -7.92
N SER A 289 7.80 -26.22 -7.00
CA SER A 289 7.00 -25.10 -6.48
C SER A 289 6.67 -24.07 -7.56
N LEU A 290 7.61 -23.77 -8.44
CA LEU A 290 7.38 -22.85 -9.56
C LEU A 290 6.35 -23.45 -10.55
N ARG A 291 6.44 -24.75 -10.86
CA ARG A 291 5.43 -25.42 -11.69
C ARG A 291 4.04 -25.37 -11.06
N ILE A 292 3.94 -25.56 -9.74
CA ILE A 292 2.65 -25.43 -9.02
C ILE A 292 2.15 -23.99 -9.11
N CYS A 293 3.03 -23.00 -8.98
CA CYS A 293 2.70 -21.59 -9.14
C CYS A 293 2.06 -21.33 -10.50
N TYR A 294 2.73 -21.74 -11.57
CA TYR A 294 2.23 -21.57 -12.94
C TYR A 294 0.92 -22.33 -13.20
N GLY A 295 0.78 -23.55 -12.66
CA GLY A 295 -0.46 -24.31 -12.80
C GLY A 295 -1.67 -23.68 -12.10
N ARG A 296 -1.44 -22.82 -11.10
CA ARG A 296 -2.50 -22.10 -10.37
C ARG A 296 -2.75 -20.68 -10.88
N HIS A 297 -1.77 -20.10 -11.55
CA HIS A 297 -1.75 -18.71 -11.98
C HIS A 297 -1.31 -18.61 -13.44
N HIS A 298 -2.16 -19.08 -14.37
CA HIS A 298 -1.88 -19.05 -15.81
C HIS A 298 -1.65 -17.66 -16.35
N ASP A 299 -2.33 -16.65 -15.75
CA ASP A 299 -2.15 -15.24 -16.06
C ASP A 299 -0.68 -14.77 -15.94
N LEU A 300 0.12 -15.41 -15.10
CA LEU A 300 1.54 -15.08 -14.94
C LEU A 300 2.40 -15.61 -16.08
N VAL A 301 2.01 -16.76 -16.66
CA VAL A 301 2.71 -17.33 -17.80
C VAL A 301 2.45 -16.49 -19.04
N ASP A 302 1.20 -16.13 -19.25
CA ASP A 302 0.75 -15.41 -20.45
C ASP A 302 1.25 -13.96 -20.50
N ARG A 303 1.55 -13.39 -19.33
CA ARG A 303 1.92 -11.97 -19.19
C ARG A 303 3.12 -11.56 -20.05
N TYR A 304 4.11 -12.42 -20.20
CA TYR A 304 5.34 -12.14 -20.94
C TYR A 304 5.39 -12.81 -22.31
N GLU A 305 4.33 -13.51 -22.68
CA GLU A 305 4.25 -14.27 -23.97
C GLU A 305 5.39 -15.27 -24.16
N ILE A 306 5.96 -15.78 -23.05
CA ILE A 306 7.10 -16.70 -23.03
C ILE A 306 6.67 -18.02 -22.42
N TYR A 307 7.02 -19.13 -23.04
CA TYR A 307 6.66 -20.47 -22.57
C TYR A 307 7.16 -20.74 -21.13
N MET A 308 6.34 -21.41 -20.34
CA MET A 308 6.65 -21.80 -18.96
C MET A 308 7.99 -22.58 -18.84
N SER A 309 8.29 -23.44 -19.83
CA SER A 309 9.55 -24.19 -19.88
C SER A 309 10.76 -23.26 -19.97
N GLN A 310 10.69 -22.24 -20.81
CA GLN A 310 11.76 -21.24 -20.97
C GLN A 310 11.90 -20.40 -19.68
N GLN A 311 10.81 -19.88 -19.15
CA GLN A 311 10.82 -19.15 -17.88
C GLN A 311 11.44 -19.97 -16.74
N THR A 312 11.09 -21.26 -16.66
CA THR A 312 11.67 -22.17 -15.66
C THR A 312 13.17 -22.34 -15.89
N THR A 313 13.61 -22.48 -17.14
CA THR A 313 15.03 -22.62 -17.48
C THR A 313 15.78 -21.35 -17.07
N ASP A 314 15.29 -20.18 -17.44
CA ASP A 314 15.96 -18.89 -17.18
C ASP A 314 16.10 -18.61 -15.68
N ILE A 315 15.06 -18.88 -14.86
CA ILE A 315 15.11 -18.71 -13.38
C ILE A 315 16.10 -19.69 -12.72
N PHE A 316 16.28 -20.89 -13.28
CA PHE A 316 17.13 -21.94 -12.69
C PHE A 316 18.43 -22.16 -13.46
N HIS A 317 18.76 -21.28 -14.39
CA HIS A 317 20.05 -21.31 -15.09
C HIS A 317 21.11 -20.77 -14.11
N LEU A 318 21.61 -21.67 -13.30
CA LEU A 318 22.78 -21.42 -12.48
C LEU A 318 23.98 -21.59 -13.39
N SER A 319 24.56 -20.49 -13.86
CA SER A 319 25.86 -20.47 -14.51
C SER A 319 26.98 -20.87 -13.56
#